data_9092b53196a186b521f953a6a8fc4a46
#
_entry.id   9092b53196a186b521f953a6a8fc4a46
#
_cell.length_a   1.000
_cell.length_b   1.000
_cell.length_c   1.000
_cell.angle_alpha   90.00
_cell.angle_beta   90.00
_cell.angle_gamma   90.00
#
_symmetry.space_group_name_H-M   'P 1'
#
loop_
_entity.id
_entity.type
_entity.pdbx_description
1 polymer ?
#
loop_
_entity_poly.entity_id
_entity_poly.type
_entity_poly.pdbx_seq_one_letter_code
_entity_poly.pdbx_strand_id
1 'polypeptide(L)' 'WGWLYIQWLWLHESQRGQGWAASLLASAETEARNRGCHGAWIDTFNPVALKTYQRAGYVPFGALPDFPKGRTRTFLQKAL' A
#
# COMPACT_ATOMS: atom_id res chain seq x y z
N TRP A 1 -8.60 -11.42 10.57
CA TRP A 1 -8.83 -10.32 11.47
C TRP A 1 -9.57 -9.16 10.80
N GLY A 2 -10.01 -9.32 9.55
CA GLY A 2 -10.71 -8.27 8.85
C GLY A 2 -9.81 -7.23 8.19
N TRP A 3 -8.49 -7.47 8.12
CA TRP A 3 -7.55 -6.57 7.47
C TRP A 3 -6.72 -7.32 6.43
N LEU A 4 -6.50 -6.67 5.29
CA LEU A 4 -5.64 -7.19 4.22
C LEU A 4 -4.31 -6.46 4.25
N TYR A 5 -3.21 -7.20 4.24
CA TYR A 5 -1.88 -6.64 4.11
C TYR A 5 -1.40 -6.81 2.68
N ILE A 6 -0.97 -5.70 2.08
CA ILE A 6 -0.49 -5.66 0.69
C ILE A 6 1.02 -5.41 0.74
N GLN A 7 1.83 -6.47 0.57
CA GLN A 7 3.28 -6.32 0.79
C GLN A 7 4.13 -6.38 -0.47
N TRP A 8 3.66 -7.00 -1.54
CA TRP A 8 4.50 -7.23 -2.72
C TRP A 8 4.18 -6.30 -3.88
N LEU A 9 3.25 -5.40 -3.72
CA LEU A 9 2.80 -4.52 -4.77
C LEU A 9 3.92 -3.61 -5.27
N TRP A 10 4.81 -3.19 -4.40
CA TRP A 10 5.88 -2.28 -4.76
C TRP A 10 6.85 -2.87 -5.80
N LEU A 11 7.03 -4.19 -5.79
CA LEU A 11 7.90 -4.86 -6.77
C LEU A 11 7.39 -4.66 -8.19
N HIS A 12 6.09 -4.77 -8.35
CA HIS A 12 5.47 -4.60 -9.66
C HIS A 12 5.42 -3.14 -10.06
N GLU A 13 5.19 -2.29 -9.10
CA GLU A 13 5.12 -0.86 -9.35
C GLU A 13 6.42 -0.31 -9.91
N SER A 14 7.56 -0.76 -9.39
CA SER A 14 8.85 -0.29 -9.86
C SER A 14 9.10 -0.61 -11.34
N GLN A 15 8.38 -1.57 -11.90
CA GLN A 15 8.53 -2.00 -13.28
C GLN A 15 7.45 -1.47 -14.21
N ARG A 16 6.28 -1.13 -13.68
CA ARG A 16 5.10 -0.91 -14.52
C ARG A 16 4.53 0.49 -14.45
N GLY A 17 4.95 1.29 -13.50
CA GLY A 17 4.46 2.63 -13.35
C GLY A 17 3.19 2.72 -12.52
N GLN A 18 2.72 3.96 -12.32
CA GLN A 18 1.72 4.27 -11.31
C GLN A 18 0.30 3.83 -11.65
N GLY A 19 -0.07 3.92 -12.93
CA GLY A 19 -1.41 3.52 -13.35
C GLY A 19 -1.66 2.04 -13.10
N TRP A 20 -0.63 1.24 -13.28
CA TRP A 20 -0.71 -0.18 -13.04
C TRP A 20 -0.91 -0.49 -11.56
N ALA A 21 -0.20 0.23 -10.69
CA ALA A 21 -0.34 0.05 -9.25
C ALA A 21 -1.75 0.41 -8.77
N ALA A 22 -2.34 1.47 -9.33
CA ALA A 22 -3.71 1.85 -8.99
C ALA A 22 -4.71 0.74 -9.32
N SER A 23 -4.55 0.09 -10.48
CA SER A 23 -5.39 -1.03 -10.87
C SER A 23 -5.24 -2.22 -9.92
N LEU A 24 -4.01 -2.53 -9.52
CA LEU A 24 -3.76 -3.61 -8.57
C LEU A 24 -4.38 -3.33 -7.21
N LEU A 25 -4.26 -2.10 -6.74
CA LEU A 25 -4.86 -1.70 -5.46
C LEU A 25 -6.37 -1.85 -5.51
N ALA A 26 -7.01 -1.41 -6.59
CA ALA A 26 -8.45 -1.56 -6.76
C ALA A 26 -8.87 -3.02 -6.73
N SER A 27 -8.13 -3.88 -7.43
CA SER A 27 -8.42 -5.31 -7.46
C SER A 27 -8.26 -5.95 -6.08
N ALA A 28 -7.19 -5.59 -5.36
CA ALA A 28 -6.94 -6.11 -4.03
C ALA A 28 -8.04 -5.68 -3.06
N GLU A 29 -8.49 -4.45 -3.17
CA GLU A 29 -9.55 -3.93 -2.30
C GLU A 29 -10.88 -4.63 -2.56
N THR A 30 -11.20 -4.90 -3.83
CA THR A 30 -12.41 -5.64 -4.19
C THR A 30 -12.37 -7.04 -3.60
N GLU A 31 -11.25 -7.72 -3.72
CA GLU A 31 -11.08 -9.05 -3.16
C GLU A 31 -11.21 -9.03 -1.63
N ALA A 32 -10.62 -8.02 -1.00
CA ALA A 32 -10.71 -7.88 0.45
C ALA A 32 -12.15 -7.69 0.92
N ARG A 33 -12.91 -6.85 0.21
CA ARG A 33 -14.34 -6.66 0.54
C ARG A 33 -15.14 -7.95 0.37
N ASN A 34 -14.85 -8.71 -0.68
CA ASN A 34 -15.51 -9.99 -0.92
C ASN A 34 -15.23 -10.99 0.18
N ARG A 35 -14.09 -10.88 0.85
CA ARG A 35 -13.72 -11.75 1.97
C ARG A 35 -14.16 -11.21 3.33
N GLY A 36 -14.86 -10.08 3.34
CA GLY A 36 -15.35 -9.49 4.58
C GLY A 36 -14.33 -8.65 5.32
N CYS A 37 -13.25 -8.25 4.67
CA CYS A 37 -12.27 -7.34 5.28
C CYS A 37 -12.84 -5.92 5.35
N HIS A 38 -12.57 -5.23 6.45
CA HIS A 38 -13.03 -3.86 6.64
C HIS A 38 -11.92 -2.84 6.54
N GLY A 39 -10.71 -3.27 6.27
CA GLY A 39 -9.58 -2.38 6.09
C GLY A 39 -8.45 -3.05 5.32
N ALA A 40 -7.54 -2.24 4.80
CA ALA A 40 -6.32 -2.70 4.14
C ALA A 40 -5.15 -1.84 4.61
N TRP A 41 -3.96 -2.42 4.66
CA TRP A 41 -2.77 -1.66 5.00
C TRP A 41 -1.61 -2.08 4.10
N ILE A 42 -0.69 -1.15 3.91
CA ILE A 42 0.43 -1.32 3.00
C ILE A 42 1.62 -0.56 3.58
N ASP A 43 2.82 -0.98 3.24
CA ASP A 43 4.02 -0.24 3.62
C ASP A 43 4.91 -0.02 2.41
N THR A 44 5.76 1.00 2.50
CA THR A 44 6.72 1.27 1.45
C THR A 44 7.86 2.12 1.99
N PHE A 45 9.05 1.94 1.42
CA PHE A 45 10.17 2.85 1.61
C PHE A 45 10.48 3.65 0.35
N ASN A 46 9.65 3.55 -0.67
CA ASN A 46 9.83 4.24 -1.95
C ASN A 46 8.95 5.49 -1.97
N PRO A 47 9.53 6.70 -2.11
CA PRO A 47 8.73 7.94 -2.11
C PRO A 47 7.70 8.02 -3.23
N VAL A 48 8.00 7.45 -4.38
CA VAL A 48 7.04 7.43 -5.50
C VAL A 48 5.85 6.56 -5.18
N ALA A 49 6.11 5.37 -4.62
CA ALA A 49 5.04 4.46 -4.21
C ALA A 49 4.19 5.09 -3.12
N LEU A 50 4.82 5.79 -2.18
CA LEU A 50 4.10 6.47 -1.10
C LEU A 50 3.06 7.44 -1.66
N LYS A 51 3.44 8.26 -2.64
CA LYS A 51 2.51 9.20 -3.26
C LYS A 51 1.39 8.48 -3.98
N THR A 52 1.70 7.39 -4.66
CA THR A 52 0.71 6.60 -5.38
C THR A 52 -0.34 6.05 -4.42
N TYR A 53 0.11 5.51 -3.28
CA TYR A 53 -0.82 4.97 -2.29
C TYR A 53 -1.66 6.04 -1.64
N GLN A 54 -1.09 7.21 -1.38
CA GLN A 54 -1.85 8.34 -0.85
C GLN A 54 -2.93 8.80 -1.81
N ARG A 55 -2.64 8.83 -3.11
CA ARG A 55 -3.65 9.16 -4.12
C ARG A 55 -4.77 8.14 -4.18
N ALA A 56 -4.47 6.90 -3.85
CA ALA A 56 -5.47 5.83 -3.80
C ALA A 56 -6.31 5.85 -2.52
N GLY A 57 -6.05 6.79 -1.62
CA GLY A 57 -6.83 6.97 -0.41
C GLY A 57 -6.19 6.38 0.84
N TYR A 58 -4.96 5.90 0.76
CA TYR A 58 -4.25 5.36 1.92
C TYR A 58 -3.66 6.49 2.74
N VAL A 59 -3.78 6.37 4.06
CA VAL A 59 -3.35 7.41 5.00
C VAL A 59 -2.19 6.86 5.84
N PRO A 60 -1.07 7.58 5.92
CA PRO A 60 0.04 7.15 6.79
C PRO A 60 -0.39 7.11 8.25
N PHE A 61 0.00 6.04 8.96
CA PHE A 61 -0.26 5.93 10.39
C PHE A 61 0.99 5.63 11.21
N GLY A 62 2.13 5.45 10.57
CA GLY A 62 3.39 5.21 11.26
C GLY A 62 4.55 5.14 10.30
N ALA A 63 5.76 5.23 10.84
CA ALA A 63 6.97 5.16 10.04
C ALA A 63 8.13 4.66 10.89
N LEU A 64 9.03 3.91 10.27
CA LEU A 64 10.26 3.44 10.89
C LEU A 64 11.45 3.97 10.10
N PRO A 65 12.34 4.76 10.71
CA PRO A 65 13.56 5.19 10.05
C PRO A 65 14.53 4.02 9.91
N ASP A 66 15.39 4.11 8.91
CA ASP A 66 16.43 3.10 8.67
C ASP A 66 15.87 1.67 8.49
N PHE A 67 14.81 1.54 7.72
CA PHE A 67 14.18 0.27 7.43
C PHE A 67 13.79 0.20 5.93
N PRO A 68 14.72 -0.11 5.03
CA PRO A 68 16.13 -0.43 5.21
C PRO A 68 16.98 0.80 5.56
N LYS A 69 18.22 0.56 5.94
CA LYS A 69 19.13 1.62 6.35
C LYS A 69 19.22 2.73 5.30
N GLY A 70 19.09 3.97 5.76
CA GLY A 70 19.10 5.14 4.89
C GLY A 70 17.75 5.47 4.28
N ARG A 71 16.71 4.69 4.59
CA ARG A 71 15.36 4.92 4.08
C ARG A 71 14.36 4.83 5.21
N THR A 72 13.23 5.50 5.03
CA THR A 72 12.12 5.45 5.99
C THR A 72 11.01 4.60 5.41
N ARG A 73 10.57 3.58 6.15
CA ARG A 73 9.44 2.76 5.77
C ARG A 73 8.18 3.38 6.37
N THR A 74 7.25 3.73 5.52
CA THR A 74 5.98 4.33 5.91
C THR A 74 4.88 3.30 5.83
N PHE A 75 4.02 3.27 6.85
CA PHE A 75 2.90 2.33 6.95
C PHE A 75 1.62 3.13 6.75
N LEU A 76 0.77 2.68 5.83
CA LEU A 76 -0.46 3.37 5.46
C LEU A 76 -1.65 2.42 5.60
N GLN A 77 -2.82 2.99 5.82
CA GLN A 77 -4.06 2.25 5.96
C GLN A 77 -5.19 2.89 5.18
N LYS A 78 -6.20 2.09 4.88
CA LYS A 78 -7.41 2.55 4.22
C LYS A 78 -8.60 1.74 4.72
N ALA A 79 -9.67 2.42 5.11
CA ALA A 79 -10.94 1.76 5.44
C ALA A 79 -11.63 1.32 4.15
N LEU A 80 -12.16 0.13 4.16
CA LEU A 80 -12.84 -0.44 2.99
C LEU A 80 -14.35 -0.46 3.11
#